data_3b7d31ace198acdb0dbc6e4d6992c6d8
#
_entry.id   3b7d31ace198acdb0dbc6e4d6992c6d8
#
_cell.length_a   1.000
_cell.length_b   1.000
_cell.length_c   1.000
_cell.angle_alpha   90.00
_cell.angle_beta   90.00
_cell.angle_gamma   90.00
#
_symmetry.space_group_name_H-M   'P 1'
#
loop_
_entity.id
_entity.type
_entity.pdbx_description
1 polymer ?
#
loop_
_entity_poly.entity_id
_entity_poly.type
_entity_poly.pdbx_seq_one_letter_code
_entity_poly.pdbx_strand_id
1 'polypeptide(L)'
;MTMKIDWMRGCATALVTPFKTDGAIDQERLRALVDRQIKGGVRLLVPCGTTGESATMTEAEDQRVIAITIEVARGRARVIAGTGSNSTAAAIEYSQRARDLGADAMLQVAPWYNKPTQEGLYAHFRAIAEAIPETPIMLYNVPGRTSSNIAAQTVLRLAQDCENIVAIKEASGNLSQIMEILRARPENFCLLSGDDAVTLPLIALGAEGIVSVASNEIPDLMSRMTELALGADWDGARELHYRLLPLMEINFIESSPGPVKAAMAMMGLLEENFRLPLVPIQEKSRARIREVISKLGLLKETSRASA
;
A
#
# COMPACT_ATOMS: atom_id res chain seq x y z
N MET A 1 -18.37 20.82 5.09
CA MET A 1 -17.03 21.21 5.64
C MET A 1 -15.99 20.37 4.92
N THR A 2 -15.08 20.94 4.15
CA THR A 2 -14.09 20.18 3.37
C THR A 2 -13.20 19.35 4.31
N MET A 3 -13.05 18.05 4.02
CA MET A 3 -12.19 17.16 4.84
C MET A 3 -10.73 17.65 4.79
N LYS A 4 -10.07 17.72 5.95
CA LYS A 4 -8.64 18.01 6.02
C LYS A 4 -7.84 16.76 5.76
N ILE A 5 -7.08 16.75 4.65
CA ILE A 5 -6.30 15.59 4.17
C ILE A 5 -4.80 15.89 4.03
N ASP A 6 -4.33 17.01 4.59
CA ASP A 6 -2.92 17.42 4.52
C ASP A 6 -1.94 16.33 5.00
N TRP A 7 -2.45 15.42 5.84
CA TRP A 7 -1.70 14.26 6.33
C TRP A 7 -1.57 13.12 5.31
N MET A 8 -2.38 13.11 4.22
CA MET A 8 -2.41 12.03 3.22
C MET A 8 -1.37 12.24 2.13
N ARG A 9 -0.12 12.44 2.56
CA ARG A 9 1.03 12.66 1.69
C ARG A 9 2.30 12.00 2.28
N GLY A 10 3.29 11.76 1.44
CA GLY A 10 4.55 11.14 1.84
C GLY A 10 4.56 9.63 1.57
N CYS A 11 5.36 8.90 2.34
CA CYS A 11 5.48 7.46 2.22
C CYS A 11 4.44 6.75 3.09
N ALA A 12 3.57 5.99 2.44
CA ALA A 12 2.70 4.99 3.07
C ALA A 12 3.26 3.59 2.82
N THR A 13 3.07 2.65 3.76
CA THR A 13 3.47 1.25 3.58
C THR A 13 2.25 0.36 3.39
N ALA A 14 2.17 -0.33 2.24
CA ALA A 14 1.29 -1.48 2.07
C ALA A 14 1.84 -2.62 2.92
N LEU A 15 1.38 -2.74 4.18
CA LEU A 15 1.94 -3.66 5.16
C LEU A 15 1.77 -5.11 4.73
N VAL A 16 2.83 -5.91 4.91
CA VAL A 16 2.73 -7.38 4.86
C VAL A 16 2.05 -7.89 6.13
N THR A 17 1.31 -9.00 6.02
CA THR A 17 0.82 -9.75 7.17
C THR A 17 1.74 -10.94 7.42
N PRO A 18 2.47 -10.99 8.54
CA PRO A 18 3.29 -12.14 8.88
C PRO A 18 2.41 -13.30 9.37
N PHE A 19 2.67 -14.50 8.86
CA PHE A 19 2.02 -15.74 9.30
C PHE A 19 3.03 -16.66 9.98
N LYS A 20 2.54 -17.44 10.95
CA LYS A 20 3.25 -18.58 11.56
C LYS A 20 3.21 -19.79 10.63
N THR A 21 3.99 -20.82 10.95
CA THR A 21 4.05 -22.07 10.18
C THR A 21 2.70 -22.80 10.10
N ASP A 22 1.84 -22.65 11.12
CA ASP A 22 0.47 -23.19 11.14
C ASP A 22 -0.55 -22.33 10.37
N GLY A 23 -0.09 -21.25 9.75
CA GLY A 23 -0.92 -20.30 9.00
C GLY A 23 -1.64 -19.25 9.86
N ALA A 24 -1.49 -19.27 11.18
CA ALA A 24 -2.04 -18.23 12.04
C ALA A 24 -1.28 -16.89 11.85
N ILE A 25 -1.97 -15.75 12.08
CA ILE A 25 -1.31 -14.45 12.06
C ILE A 25 -0.28 -14.36 13.19
N ASP A 26 0.95 -14.02 12.87
CA ASP A 26 1.98 -13.72 13.86
C ASP A 26 1.81 -12.27 14.37
N GLN A 27 0.98 -12.13 15.40
CA GLN A 27 0.63 -10.83 15.96
C GLN A 27 1.83 -10.10 16.59
N GLU A 28 2.79 -10.81 17.15
CA GLU A 28 3.99 -10.20 17.73
C GLU A 28 4.88 -9.61 16.65
N ARG A 29 5.12 -10.37 15.58
CA ARG A 29 5.85 -9.89 14.42
C ARG A 29 5.13 -8.72 13.75
N LEU A 30 3.81 -8.78 13.60
CA LEU A 30 3.04 -7.67 13.04
C LEU A 30 3.25 -6.39 13.85
N ARG A 31 3.20 -6.45 15.18
CA ARG A 31 3.48 -5.32 16.07
C ARG A 31 4.87 -4.76 15.85
N ALA A 32 5.87 -5.63 15.78
CA ALA A 32 7.26 -5.24 15.56
C ALA A 32 7.45 -4.59 14.18
N LEU A 33 6.81 -5.12 13.14
CA LEU A 33 6.87 -4.57 11.79
C LEU A 33 6.21 -3.19 11.72
N VAL A 34 5.04 -3.01 12.33
CA VAL A 34 4.37 -1.70 12.40
C VAL A 34 5.24 -0.67 13.12
N ASP A 35 5.80 -1.00 14.27
CA ASP A 35 6.69 -0.09 15.01
C ASP A 35 7.96 0.25 14.22
N ARG A 36 8.51 -0.74 13.48
CA ARG A 36 9.64 -0.54 12.59
C ARG A 36 9.33 0.46 11.47
N GLN A 37 8.14 0.40 10.87
CA GLN A 37 7.72 1.37 9.86
C GLN A 37 7.71 2.79 10.42
N ILE A 38 7.10 2.97 11.58
CA ILE A 38 7.01 4.28 12.25
C ILE A 38 8.38 4.83 12.60
N LYS A 39 9.27 3.99 13.13
CA LYS A 39 10.67 4.35 13.43
C LYS A 39 11.47 4.73 12.18
N GLY A 40 11.14 4.13 11.03
CA GLY A 40 11.70 4.46 9.74
C GLY A 40 11.10 5.70 9.07
N GLY A 41 10.25 6.47 9.77
CA GLY A 41 9.67 7.72 9.26
C GLY A 41 8.38 7.56 8.46
N VAL A 42 7.87 6.33 8.31
CA VAL A 42 6.58 6.09 7.65
C VAL A 42 5.45 6.66 8.51
N ARG A 43 4.60 7.48 7.90
CA ARG A 43 3.49 8.15 8.60
C ARG A 43 2.11 7.60 8.23
N LEU A 44 2.03 6.78 7.20
CA LEU A 44 0.80 6.17 6.70
C LEU A 44 0.97 4.65 6.63
N LEU A 45 0.10 3.92 7.30
CA LEU A 45 0.13 2.45 7.37
C LEU A 45 -1.10 1.89 6.69
N VAL A 46 -0.90 0.96 5.76
CA VAL A 46 -1.98 0.38 4.96
C VAL A 46 -2.05 -1.13 5.23
N PRO A 47 -2.71 -1.57 6.31
CA PRO A 47 -2.99 -2.98 6.56
C PRO A 47 -4.06 -3.52 5.62
N CYS A 48 -4.13 -4.83 5.45
CA CYS A 48 -5.18 -5.55 4.73
C CYS A 48 -5.36 -5.11 3.26
N GLY A 49 -4.27 -4.61 2.63
CA GLY A 49 -4.21 -4.45 1.18
C GLY A 49 -3.79 -5.76 0.49
N THR A 50 -3.51 -5.70 -0.81
CA THR A 50 -3.00 -6.84 -1.60
C THR A 50 -1.72 -7.42 -1.00
N THR A 51 -0.77 -6.56 -0.63
CA THR A 51 0.50 -6.93 0.00
C THR A 51 0.29 -7.59 1.37
N GLY A 52 -0.78 -7.24 2.06
CA GLY A 52 -1.17 -7.82 3.34
C GLY A 52 -1.94 -9.15 3.24
N GLU A 53 -2.12 -9.71 2.03
CA GLU A 53 -2.78 -11.00 1.79
C GLU A 53 -4.22 -11.08 2.32
N SER A 54 -4.96 -9.95 2.35
CA SER A 54 -6.36 -9.89 2.82
C SER A 54 -7.26 -10.91 2.10
N ALA A 55 -7.01 -11.18 0.81
CA ALA A 55 -7.79 -12.16 0.05
C ALA A 55 -7.77 -13.60 0.63
N THR A 56 -6.81 -13.92 1.51
CA THR A 56 -6.68 -15.24 2.16
C THR A 56 -6.99 -15.20 3.66
N MET A 57 -7.35 -14.03 4.17
CA MET A 57 -7.77 -13.85 5.57
C MET A 57 -9.30 -13.88 5.69
N THR A 58 -9.77 -14.34 6.83
CA THR A 58 -11.16 -14.15 7.22
C THR A 58 -11.39 -12.71 7.62
N GLU A 59 -12.64 -12.27 7.61
CA GLU A 59 -13.00 -10.92 8.04
C GLU A 59 -12.55 -10.62 9.49
N ALA A 60 -12.68 -11.58 10.38
CA ALA A 60 -12.23 -11.44 11.77
C ALA A 60 -10.70 -11.27 11.87
N GLU A 61 -9.95 -11.90 10.97
CA GLU A 61 -8.49 -11.73 10.87
C GLU A 61 -8.10 -10.37 10.32
N ASP A 62 -8.79 -9.89 9.27
CA ASP A 62 -8.59 -8.53 8.76
C ASP A 62 -8.83 -7.49 9.85
N GLN A 63 -9.95 -7.61 10.58
CA GLN A 63 -10.25 -6.73 11.72
C GLN A 63 -9.16 -6.80 12.79
N ARG A 64 -8.62 -7.98 13.08
CA ARG A 64 -7.55 -8.15 14.05
C ARG A 64 -6.26 -7.49 13.60
N VAL A 65 -5.88 -7.61 12.32
CA VAL A 65 -4.70 -6.95 11.73
C VAL A 65 -4.86 -5.42 11.77
N ILE A 66 -6.03 -4.90 11.40
CA ILE A 66 -6.34 -3.47 11.46
C ILE A 66 -6.25 -2.97 12.92
N ALA A 67 -6.89 -3.65 13.86
CA ALA A 67 -6.88 -3.28 15.28
C ALA A 67 -5.46 -3.24 15.86
N ILE A 68 -4.62 -4.25 15.57
CA ILE A 68 -3.22 -4.28 16.00
C ILE A 68 -2.45 -3.10 15.40
N THR A 69 -2.67 -2.80 14.12
CA THR A 69 -1.99 -1.69 13.45
C THR A 69 -2.35 -0.35 14.11
N ILE A 70 -3.64 -0.11 14.38
CA ILE A 70 -4.13 1.08 15.08
C ILE A 70 -3.54 1.17 16.50
N GLU A 71 -3.59 0.08 17.24
CA GLU A 71 -3.04 0.01 18.60
C GLU A 71 -1.56 0.38 18.66
N VAL A 72 -0.75 -0.15 17.76
CA VAL A 72 0.69 0.14 17.72
C VAL A 72 0.96 1.55 17.19
N ALA A 73 0.18 2.00 16.21
CA ALA A 73 0.32 3.36 15.67
C ALA A 73 0.08 4.43 16.74
N ARG A 74 -0.96 4.31 17.56
CA ARG A 74 -1.28 5.22 18.68
C ARG A 74 -1.10 6.70 18.37
N GLY A 75 -1.59 7.14 17.21
CA GLY A 75 -1.45 8.52 16.73
C GLY A 75 -0.06 8.94 16.24
N ARG A 76 0.95 8.05 16.28
CA ARG A 76 2.27 8.30 15.68
C ARG A 76 2.26 8.18 14.17
N ALA A 77 1.31 7.42 13.62
CA ALA A 77 1.04 7.27 12.20
C ALA A 77 -0.45 7.11 11.98
N ARG A 78 -0.93 7.42 10.77
CA ARG A 78 -2.32 7.23 10.34
C ARG A 78 -2.51 5.85 9.74
N VAL A 79 -3.69 5.27 9.93
CA VAL A 79 -4.04 3.93 9.41
C VAL A 79 -5.10 4.04 8.33
N ILE A 80 -4.76 3.60 7.12
CA ILE A 80 -5.65 3.53 5.97
C ILE A 80 -6.00 2.05 5.76
N ALA A 81 -7.13 1.60 6.24
CA ALA A 81 -7.50 0.19 6.23
C ALA A 81 -7.94 -0.27 4.83
N GLY A 82 -7.40 -1.40 4.35
CA GLY A 82 -7.88 -2.05 3.14
C GLY A 82 -9.22 -2.72 3.39
N THR A 83 -10.29 -2.19 2.80
CA THR A 83 -11.67 -2.64 3.01
C THR A 83 -12.43 -2.85 1.70
N GLY A 84 -11.74 -2.73 0.56
CA GLY A 84 -12.34 -2.92 -0.75
C GLY A 84 -12.79 -4.37 -1.00
N SER A 85 -13.90 -4.51 -1.72
CA SER A 85 -14.45 -5.80 -2.14
C SER A 85 -15.05 -5.69 -3.55
N ASN A 86 -15.21 -6.82 -4.24
CA ASN A 86 -15.99 -6.89 -5.47
C ASN A 86 -17.51 -7.02 -5.23
N SER A 87 -17.94 -7.02 -3.96
CA SER A 87 -19.31 -6.88 -3.50
C SER A 87 -19.46 -5.52 -2.80
N THR A 88 -20.37 -4.67 -3.28
CA THR A 88 -20.63 -3.35 -2.65
C THR A 88 -21.07 -3.50 -1.20
N ALA A 89 -21.96 -4.45 -0.91
CA ALA A 89 -22.44 -4.68 0.45
C ALA A 89 -21.31 -5.09 1.41
N ALA A 90 -20.42 -5.99 0.97
CA ALA A 90 -19.27 -6.40 1.77
C ALA A 90 -18.27 -5.24 1.98
N ALA A 91 -18.00 -4.43 0.93
CA ALA A 91 -17.13 -3.27 1.04
C ALA A 91 -17.67 -2.23 2.04
N ILE A 92 -18.99 -2.02 2.07
CA ILE A 92 -19.65 -1.15 3.06
C ILE A 92 -19.46 -1.72 4.46
N GLU A 93 -19.79 -2.98 4.67
CA GLU A 93 -19.68 -3.65 5.97
C GLU A 93 -18.25 -3.60 6.53
N TYR A 94 -17.25 -3.96 5.70
CA TYR A 94 -15.83 -3.93 6.10
C TYR A 94 -15.38 -2.51 6.42
N SER A 95 -15.84 -1.51 5.67
CA SER A 95 -15.48 -0.11 5.90
C SER A 95 -16.09 0.42 7.19
N GLN A 96 -17.36 0.10 7.48
CA GLN A 96 -18.00 0.48 8.74
C GLN A 96 -17.27 -0.12 9.95
N ARG A 97 -16.92 -1.40 9.90
CA ARG A 97 -16.18 -2.08 10.97
C ARG A 97 -14.78 -1.50 11.17
N ALA A 98 -14.04 -1.21 10.08
CA ALA A 98 -12.73 -0.58 10.18
C ALA A 98 -12.80 0.84 10.75
N ARG A 99 -13.83 1.62 10.39
CA ARG A 99 -14.14 2.92 11.00
C ARG A 99 -14.39 2.78 12.51
N ASP A 100 -15.20 1.83 12.90
CA ASP A 100 -15.56 1.60 14.31
C ASP A 100 -14.37 1.12 15.15
N LEU A 101 -13.37 0.49 14.53
CA LEU A 101 -12.07 0.18 15.14
C LEU A 101 -11.17 1.41 15.27
N GLY A 102 -11.47 2.52 14.60
CA GLY A 102 -10.71 3.76 14.64
C GLY A 102 -9.68 3.94 13.51
N ALA A 103 -9.87 3.30 12.36
CA ALA A 103 -9.05 3.58 11.17
C ALA A 103 -9.29 5.02 10.69
N ASP A 104 -8.21 5.70 10.28
CA ASP A 104 -8.26 7.11 9.85
C ASP A 104 -8.83 7.29 8.44
N ALA A 105 -8.72 6.28 7.58
CA ALA A 105 -9.26 6.26 6.22
C ALA A 105 -9.43 4.82 5.71
N MET A 106 -10.14 4.68 4.57
CA MET A 106 -10.37 3.40 3.91
C MET A 106 -9.68 3.35 2.54
N LEU A 107 -8.99 2.26 2.23
CA LEU A 107 -8.48 1.96 0.90
C LEU A 107 -9.47 1.07 0.17
N GLN A 108 -10.05 1.56 -0.94
CA GLN A 108 -11.07 0.90 -1.73
C GLN A 108 -10.52 0.48 -3.10
N VAL A 109 -10.13 -0.79 -3.22
CA VAL A 109 -9.68 -1.33 -4.51
C VAL A 109 -10.86 -1.48 -5.48
N ALA A 110 -10.61 -1.24 -6.77
CA ALA A 110 -11.61 -1.50 -7.81
C ALA A 110 -12.11 -2.96 -7.77
N PRO A 111 -13.41 -3.21 -7.91
CA PRO A 111 -13.95 -4.56 -7.98
C PRO A 111 -13.21 -5.41 -9.02
N TRP A 112 -12.77 -6.59 -8.60
CA TRP A 112 -12.10 -7.57 -9.44
C TRP A 112 -13.07 -8.67 -9.90
N TYR A 113 -12.74 -9.35 -10.98
CA TYR A 113 -13.45 -10.52 -11.51
C TYR A 113 -14.78 -10.18 -12.23
N ASN A 114 -15.71 -9.48 -11.57
CA ASN A 114 -17.02 -9.14 -12.13
C ASN A 114 -17.02 -7.94 -13.10
N LYS A 115 -15.88 -7.22 -13.26
CA LYS A 115 -15.60 -6.21 -14.29
C LYS A 115 -16.76 -5.21 -14.51
N PRO A 116 -17.12 -4.42 -13.50
CA PRO A 116 -18.19 -3.44 -13.64
C PRO A 116 -17.86 -2.39 -14.71
N THR A 117 -18.90 -1.82 -15.32
CA THR A 117 -18.78 -0.64 -16.20
C THR A 117 -18.35 0.59 -15.39
N GLN A 118 -18.01 1.70 -16.05
CA GLN A 118 -17.66 2.95 -15.35
C GLN A 118 -18.81 3.46 -14.48
N GLU A 119 -20.06 3.35 -14.94
CA GLU A 119 -21.24 3.68 -14.10
C GLU A 119 -21.39 2.71 -12.93
N GLY A 120 -21.07 1.43 -13.10
CA GLY A 120 -21.06 0.45 -12.03
C GLY A 120 -19.97 0.76 -10.99
N LEU A 121 -18.75 1.17 -11.41
CA LEU A 121 -17.68 1.63 -10.54
C LEU A 121 -18.08 2.89 -9.77
N TYR A 122 -18.67 3.87 -10.48
CA TYR A 122 -19.18 5.08 -9.86
C TYR A 122 -20.23 4.77 -8.78
N ALA A 123 -21.26 3.97 -9.13
CA ALA A 123 -22.30 3.61 -8.18
C ALA A 123 -21.76 2.82 -6.96
N HIS A 124 -20.81 1.92 -7.19
CA HIS A 124 -20.16 1.14 -6.15
C HIS A 124 -19.43 2.04 -5.12
N PHE A 125 -18.53 2.90 -5.58
CA PHE A 125 -17.77 3.77 -4.68
C PHE A 125 -18.62 4.84 -4.03
N ARG A 126 -19.61 5.38 -4.73
CA ARG A 126 -20.56 6.32 -4.17
C ARG A 126 -21.38 5.69 -3.02
N ALA A 127 -21.89 4.48 -3.19
CA ALA A 127 -22.62 3.79 -2.14
C ALA A 127 -21.75 3.54 -0.88
N ILE A 128 -20.45 3.24 -1.06
CA ILE A 128 -19.51 3.11 0.05
C ILE A 128 -19.31 4.48 0.73
N ALA A 129 -19.11 5.53 -0.05
CA ALA A 129 -18.92 6.90 0.46
C ALA A 129 -20.13 7.37 1.27
N GLU A 130 -21.34 7.13 0.78
CA GLU A 130 -22.60 7.45 1.47
C GLU A 130 -22.79 6.67 2.80
N ALA A 131 -22.23 5.44 2.89
CA ALA A 131 -22.33 4.60 4.09
C ALA A 131 -21.38 5.00 5.21
N ILE A 132 -20.29 5.74 4.89
CA ILE A 132 -19.27 6.23 5.84
C ILE A 132 -18.91 7.69 5.58
N PRO A 133 -19.89 8.63 5.61
CA PRO A 133 -19.72 9.99 5.07
C PRO A 133 -18.63 10.82 5.76
N GLU A 134 -18.29 10.52 7.00
CA GLU A 134 -17.27 11.25 7.78
C GLU A 134 -15.87 10.61 7.68
N THR A 135 -15.73 9.50 6.96
CA THR A 135 -14.47 8.76 6.86
C THR A 135 -13.82 8.99 5.49
N PRO A 136 -12.58 9.44 5.42
CA PRO A 136 -11.85 9.61 4.17
C PRO A 136 -11.71 8.28 3.41
N ILE A 137 -11.86 8.33 2.09
CA ILE A 137 -11.71 7.18 1.20
C ILE A 137 -10.59 7.48 0.20
N MET A 138 -9.67 6.53 0.07
CA MET A 138 -8.68 6.45 -1.00
C MET A 138 -9.12 5.35 -1.98
N LEU A 139 -9.45 5.73 -3.20
CA LEU A 139 -9.66 4.77 -4.29
C LEU A 139 -8.36 4.02 -4.60
N TYR A 140 -8.45 2.79 -5.11
CA TYR A 140 -7.27 2.05 -5.54
C TYR A 140 -7.49 1.46 -6.92
N ASN A 141 -6.75 1.98 -7.89
CA ASN A 141 -6.78 1.55 -9.28
C ASN A 141 -5.57 0.68 -9.62
N VAL A 142 -5.80 -0.61 -9.89
CA VAL A 142 -4.75 -1.61 -10.20
C VAL A 142 -5.26 -2.61 -11.25
N PRO A 143 -5.48 -2.16 -12.50
CA PRO A 143 -6.13 -2.99 -13.53
C PRO A 143 -5.37 -4.27 -13.85
N GLY A 144 -4.05 -4.31 -13.67
CA GLY A 144 -3.25 -5.53 -13.82
C GLY A 144 -3.61 -6.65 -12.85
N ARG A 145 -4.27 -6.34 -11.73
CA ARG A 145 -4.75 -7.35 -10.76
C ARG A 145 -6.25 -7.56 -10.79
N THR A 146 -7.00 -6.47 -11.01
CA THR A 146 -8.47 -6.51 -10.91
C THR A 146 -9.15 -6.79 -12.25
N SER A 147 -8.47 -6.57 -13.37
CA SER A 147 -9.06 -6.49 -14.71
C SER A 147 -10.15 -5.41 -14.82
N SER A 148 -10.16 -4.46 -13.90
CA SER A 148 -11.06 -3.29 -13.85
C SER A 148 -10.22 -2.03 -13.76
N ASN A 149 -10.43 -1.06 -14.65
CA ASN A 149 -9.77 0.24 -14.62
C ASN A 149 -10.77 1.32 -14.24
N ILE A 150 -10.45 2.12 -13.23
CA ILE A 150 -11.21 3.32 -12.90
C ILE A 150 -10.69 4.41 -13.83
N ALA A 151 -11.47 4.79 -14.86
CA ALA A 151 -11.07 5.82 -15.80
C ALA A 151 -10.92 7.19 -15.12
N ALA A 152 -10.06 8.06 -15.64
CA ALA A 152 -9.84 9.39 -15.07
C ALA A 152 -11.14 10.17 -14.84
N GLN A 153 -12.05 10.16 -15.81
CA GLN A 153 -13.36 10.82 -15.70
C GLN A 153 -14.20 10.27 -14.55
N THR A 154 -14.18 8.95 -14.31
CA THR A 154 -14.89 8.32 -13.19
C THR A 154 -14.28 8.74 -11.84
N VAL A 155 -12.94 8.78 -11.75
CA VAL A 155 -12.23 9.27 -10.55
C VAL A 155 -12.61 10.73 -10.27
N LEU A 156 -12.55 11.60 -11.27
CA LEU A 156 -12.84 13.03 -11.14
C LEU A 156 -14.30 13.28 -10.74
N ARG A 157 -15.24 12.54 -11.35
CA ARG A 157 -16.65 12.62 -10.99
C ARG A 157 -16.88 12.19 -9.53
N LEU A 158 -16.28 11.10 -9.09
CA LEU A 158 -16.35 10.66 -7.68
C LEU A 158 -15.77 11.69 -6.71
N ALA A 159 -14.63 12.28 -7.06
CA ALA A 159 -13.97 13.32 -6.24
C ALA A 159 -14.80 14.62 -6.15
N GLN A 160 -15.63 14.90 -7.14
CA GLN A 160 -16.54 16.07 -7.16
C GLN A 160 -17.84 15.79 -6.41
N ASP A 161 -18.41 14.60 -6.59
CA ASP A 161 -19.75 14.27 -6.10
C ASP A 161 -19.75 13.72 -4.66
N CYS A 162 -18.58 13.22 -4.15
CA CYS A 162 -18.43 12.60 -2.83
C CYS A 162 -17.32 13.30 -2.03
N GLU A 163 -17.72 14.15 -1.05
CA GLU A 163 -16.76 14.97 -0.26
C GLU A 163 -15.70 14.14 0.49
N ASN A 164 -16.01 12.86 0.80
CA ASN A 164 -15.11 11.95 1.51
C ASN A 164 -14.29 11.04 0.61
N ILE A 165 -14.47 11.06 -0.72
CA ILE A 165 -13.54 10.44 -1.66
C ILE A 165 -12.43 11.45 -1.95
N VAL A 166 -11.32 11.35 -1.23
CA VAL A 166 -10.30 12.39 -1.13
C VAL A 166 -8.95 12.01 -1.73
N ALA A 167 -8.79 10.77 -2.17
CA ALA A 167 -7.53 10.33 -2.74
C ALA A 167 -7.69 9.15 -3.70
N ILE A 168 -6.63 8.91 -4.48
CA ILE A 168 -6.44 7.69 -5.24
C ILE A 168 -5.02 7.16 -5.08
N LYS A 169 -4.88 5.84 -4.82
CA LYS A 169 -3.67 5.07 -5.07
C LYS A 169 -3.71 4.60 -6.52
N GLU A 170 -2.81 5.12 -7.35
CA GLU A 170 -2.77 4.82 -8.78
C GLU A 170 -1.62 3.84 -9.10
N ALA A 171 -1.99 2.66 -9.57
CA ALA A 171 -1.09 1.58 -9.93
C ALA A 171 -1.40 0.98 -11.31
N SER A 172 -1.97 1.78 -12.22
CA SER A 172 -2.23 1.34 -13.59
C SER A 172 -0.98 1.34 -14.48
N GLY A 173 0.02 2.14 -14.12
CA GLY A 173 1.17 2.43 -14.98
C GLY A 173 0.83 3.31 -16.20
N ASN A 174 -0.40 3.77 -16.33
CA ASN A 174 -0.85 4.63 -17.43
C ASN A 174 -0.60 6.11 -17.10
N LEU A 175 0.59 6.62 -17.45
CA LEU A 175 0.96 8.01 -17.18
C LEU A 175 -0.01 9.03 -17.78
N SER A 176 -0.58 8.75 -18.97
CA SER A 176 -1.55 9.65 -19.59
C SER A 176 -2.82 9.81 -18.73
N GLN A 177 -3.36 8.70 -18.21
CA GLN A 177 -4.50 8.71 -17.30
C GLN A 177 -4.15 9.41 -15.98
N ILE A 178 -2.96 9.15 -15.44
CA ILE A 178 -2.49 9.76 -14.19
C ILE A 178 -2.38 11.28 -14.35
N MET A 179 -1.79 11.76 -15.46
CA MET A 179 -1.68 13.20 -15.76
C MET A 179 -3.06 13.85 -15.95
N GLU A 180 -4.02 13.16 -16.55
CA GLU A 180 -5.39 13.66 -16.68
C GLU A 180 -6.04 13.86 -15.30
N ILE A 181 -5.88 12.91 -14.38
CA ILE A 181 -6.37 13.04 -13.00
C ILE A 181 -5.67 14.23 -12.30
N LEU A 182 -4.33 14.27 -12.32
CA LEU A 182 -3.55 15.32 -11.66
C LEU A 182 -3.92 16.73 -12.15
N ARG A 183 -4.16 16.88 -13.45
CA ARG A 183 -4.52 18.16 -14.07
C ARG A 183 -5.91 18.66 -13.68
N ALA A 184 -6.88 17.75 -13.47
CA ALA A 184 -8.30 18.11 -13.37
C ALA A 184 -8.92 17.82 -12.00
N ARG A 185 -8.16 17.22 -11.07
CA ARG A 185 -8.64 16.89 -9.72
C ARG A 185 -8.99 18.14 -8.90
N PRO A 186 -9.93 18.04 -7.94
CA PRO A 186 -10.13 19.08 -6.94
C PRO A 186 -8.86 19.33 -6.11
N GLU A 187 -8.71 20.54 -5.58
CA GLU A 187 -7.55 20.96 -4.78
C GLU A 187 -7.31 20.04 -3.55
N ASN A 188 -8.40 19.55 -2.96
CA ASN A 188 -8.39 18.66 -1.80
C ASN A 188 -8.42 17.16 -2.16
N PHE A 189 -7.93 16.77 -3.34
CA PHE A 189 -7.85 15.38 -3.77
C PHE A 189 -6.40 14.98 -4.02
N CYS A 190 -5.90 13.97 -3.29
CA CYS A 190 -4.53 13.48 -3.39
C CYS A 190 -4.39 12.32 -4.38
N LEU A 191 -3.27 12.26 -5.08
CA LEU A 191 -2.86 11.09 -5.85
C LEU A 191 -1.55 10.53 -5.28
N LEU A 192 -1.57 9.27 -4.84
CA LEU A 192 -0.38 8.55 -4.42
C LEU A 192 -0.03 7.46 -5.43
N SER A 193 1.25 7.33 -5.73
CA SER A 193 1.74 6.21 -6.53
C SER A 193 1.43 4.87 -5.84
N GLY A 194 1.03 3.87 -6.60
CA GLY A 194 0.92 2.48 -6.14
C GLY A 194 2.07 1.59 -6.61
N ASP A 195 3.10 2.20 -7.24
CA ASP A 195 4.27 1.53 -7.80
C ASP A 195 5.54 2.28 -7.39
N ASP A 196 6.43 1.60 -6.69
CA ASP A 196 7.67 2.17 -6.13
C ASP A 196 8.56 2.77 -7.23
N ALA A 197 8.71 2.05 -8.36
CA ALA A 197 9.63 2.42 -9.44
C ALA A 197 9.23 3.71 -10.19
N VAL A 198 7.94 4.04 -10.24
CA VAL A 198 7.45 5.25 -10.94
C VAL A 198 7.08 6.39 -9.98
N THR A 199 7.37 6.25 -8.71
CA THR A 199 7.01 7.26 -7.69
C THR A 199 7.69 8.61 -7.94
N LEU A 200 8.99 8.62 -8.19
CA LEU A 200 9.74 9.85 -8.40
C LEU A 200 9.19 10.68 -9.59
N PRO A 201 9.01 10.11 -10.79
CA PRO A 201 8.36 10.84 -11.88
C PRO A 201 6.93 11.29 -11.58
N LEU A 202 6.14 10.52 -10.82
CA LEU A 202 4.79 10.93 -10.46
C LEU A 202 4.78 12.12 -9.49
N ILE A 203 5.70 12.16 -8.52
CA ILE A 203 5.84 13.33 -7.63
C ILE A 203 6.28 14.56 -8.43
N ALA A 204 7.16 14.42 -9.43
CA ALA A 204 7.52 15.51 -10.31
C ALA A 204 6.33 16.04 -11.13
N LEU A 205 5.33 15.23 -11.38
CA LEU A 205 4.07 15.62 -12.03
C LEU A 205 3.01 16.15 -11.04
N GLY A 206 3.29 16.16 -9.73
CA GLY A 206 2.41 16.69 -8.70
C GLY A 206 1.68 15.66 -7.85
N ALA A 207 2.09 14.39 -7.85
CA ALA A 207 1.59 13.40 -6.89
C ALA A 207 2.12 13.69 -5.47
N GLU A 208 1.36 13.32 -4.44
CA GLU A 208 1.65 13.61 -3.04
C GLU A 208 2.46 12.52 -2.34
N GLY A 209 2.84 11.42 -3.02
CA GLY A 209 3.63 10.37 -2.39
C GLY A 209 3.38 8.99 -2.96
N ILE A 210 3.50 7.99 -2.10
CA ILE A 210 3.44 6.57 -2.47
C ILE A 210 2.73 5.73 -1.41
N VAL A 211 2.07 4.65 -1.87
CA VAL A 211 1.73 3.47 -1.05
C VAL A 211 2.66 2.33 -1.47
N SER A 212 3.78 2.23 -0.79
CA SER A 212 4.98 1.46 -1.13
C SER A 212 4.90 0.00 -0.72
N VAL A 213 5.51 -0.89 -1.50
CA VAL A 213 5.86 -2.26 -1.13
C VAL A 213 7.27 -2.31 -0.54
N ALA A 214 8.25 -1.68 -1.18
CA ALA A 214 9.66 -1.68 -0.77
C ALA A 214 9.89 -1.08 0.63
N SER A 215 8.99 -0.20 1.09
CA SER A 215 9.04 0.33 2.46
C SER A 215 8.91 -0.74 3.55
N ASN A 216 8.34 -1.93 3.28
CA ASN A 216 8.37 -3.04 4.22
C ASN A 216 9.81 -3.47 4.57
N GLU A 217 10.73 -3.36 3.62
CA GLU A 217 12.14 -3.74 3.72
C GLU A 217 13.00 -2.58 4.20
N ILE A 218 12.79 -1.37 3.65
CA ILE A 218 13.62 -0.18 3.81
C ILE A 218 12.77 1.08 4.08
N PRO A 219 12.02 1.11 5.20
CA PRO A 219 11.08 2.21 5.48
C PRO A 219 11.75 3.58 5.53
N ASP A 220 12.94 3.68 6.11
CA ASP A 220 13.71 4.89 6.24
C ASP A 220 14.17 5.47 4.89
N LEU A 221 14.67 4.62 4.01
CA LEU A 221 15.15 5.04 2.69
C LEU A 221 13.98 5.44 1.78
N MET A 222 12.85 4.69 1.81
CA MET A 222 11.66 5.04 1.04
C MET A 222 11.01 6.33 1.55
N SER A 223 10.92 6.52 2.86
CA SER A 223 10.46 7.78 3.45
C SER A 223 11.35 8.93 3.04
N ARG A 224 12.68 8.77 3.16
CA ARG A 224 13.63 9.82 2.81
C ARG A 224 13.58 10.19 1.33
N MET A 225 13.55 9.21 0.42
CA MET A 225 13.42 9.47 -1.02
C MET A 225 12.16 10.28 -1.33
N THR A 226 11.03 9.88 -0.72
CA THR A 226 9.75 10.55 -0.92
C THR A 226 9.76 11.97 -0.37
N GLU A 227 10.35 12.19 0.82
CA GLU A 227 10.49 13.53 1.43
C GLU A 227 11.36 14.45 0.58
N LEU A 228 12.50 13.97 0.08
CA LEU A 228 13.38 14.74 -0.82
C LEU A 228 12.63 15.16 -2.08
N ALA A 229 11.91 14.24 -2.72
CA ALA A 229 11.13 14.52 -3.92
C ALA A 229 10.03 15.57 -3.66
N LEU A 230 9.27 15.42 -2.56
CA LEU A 230 8.23 16.38 -2.15
C LEU A 230 8.77 17.73 -1.73
N GLY A 231 10.02 17.77 -1.26
CA GLY A 231 10.78 18.99 -0.94
C GLY A 231 11.49 19.61 -2.14
N ALA A 232 11.30 19.06 -3.36
CA ALA A 232 11.96 19.47 -4.60
C ALA A 232 13.49 19.34 -4.59
N ASP A 233 14.07 18.53 -3.70
CA ASP A 233 15.46 18.09 -3.78
C ASP A 233 15.56 16.92 -4.78
N TRP A 234 15.54 17.27 -6.06
CA TRP A 234 15.50 16.30 -7.16
C TRP A 234 16.80 15.52 -7.32
N ASP A 235 17.94 16.12 -6.97
CA ASP A 235 19.24 15.44 -7.06
C ASP A 235 19.36 14.35 -5.99
N GLY A 236 19.06 14.67 -4.74
CA GLY A 236 19.05 13.69 -3.66
C GLY A 236 18.00 12.60 -3.83
N ALA A 237 16.78 12.97 -4.28
CA ALA A 237 15.73 12.02 -4.57
C ALA A 237 16.10 11.06 -5.70
N ARG A 238 16.72 11.55 -6.77
CA ARG A 238 17.15 10.75 -7.92
C ARG A 238 18.30 9.80 -7.59
N GLU A 239 19.25 10.24 -6.75
CA GLU A 239 20.32 9.37 -6.28
C GLU A 239 19.75 8.18 -5.50
N LEU A 240 18.86 8.43 -4.54
CA LEU A 240 18.19 7.35 -3.80
C LEU A 240 17.32 6.48 -4.71
N HIS A 241 16.56 7.08 -5.62
CA HIS A 241 15.71 6.34 -6.54
C HIS A 241 16.51 5.29 -7.32
N TYR A 242 17.59 5.69 -7.99
CA TYR A 242 18.39 4.75 -8.78
C TYR A 242 19.15 3.74 -7.94
N ARG A 243 19.55 4.10 -6.73
CA ARG A 243 20.13 3.16 -5.77
C ARG A 243 19.12 2.10 -5.34
N LEU A 244 17.86 2.46 -5.14
CA LEU A 244 16.80 1.59 -4.63
C LEU A 244 16.00 0.88 -5.74
N LEU A 245 16.07 1.37 -6.98
CA LEU A 245 15.30 0.85 -8.11
C LEU A 245 15.42 -0.67 -8.29
N PRO A 246 16.63 -1.30 -8.17
CA PRO A 246 16.73 -2.75 -8.27
C PRO A 246 15.90 -3.50 -7.23
N LEU A 247 15.72 -2.94 -6.01
CA LEU A 247 14.86 -3.54 -4.98
C LEU A 247 13.38 -3.33 -5.30
N MET A 248 13.00 -2.14 -5.76
CA MET A 248 11.64 -1.85 -6.16
C MET A 248 11.16 -2.80 -7.27
N GLU A 249 11.99 -3.04 -8.28
CA GLU A 249 11.69 -3.93 -9.41
C GLU A 249 11.68 -5.41 -9.02
N ILE A 250 12.65 -5.85 -8.21
CA ILE A 250 12.77 -7.27 -7.84
C ILE A 250 11.60 -7.75 -6.98
N ASN A 251 10.91 -6.84 -6.29
CA ASN A 251 9.69 -7.13 -5.53
C ASN A 251 8.51 -7.58 -6.40
N PHE A 252 8.66 -7.50 -7.71
CA PHE A 252 7.66 -7.94 -8.69
C PHE A 252 8.20 -9.00 -9.67
N ILE A 253 9.33 -9.65 -9.35
CA ILE A 253 9.88 -10.74 -10.18
C ILE A 253 8.95 -11.96 -10.24
N GLU A 254 8.13 -12.14 -9.20
CA GLU A 254 6.99 -13.07 -9.14
C GLU A 254 5.78 -12.34 -8.52
N SER A 255 4.68 -13.06 -8.32
CA SER A 255 3.48 -12.46 -7.70
C SER A 255 3.79 -11.88 -6.32
N SER A 256 3.58 -10.56 -6.18
CA SER A 256 3.63 -9.90 -4.88
C SER A 256 2.45 -10.39 -4.00
N PRO A 257 2.67 -10.66 -2.69
CA PRO A 257 3.83 -10.29 -1.86
C PRO A 257 4.95 -11.35 -1.73
N GLY A 258 4.99 -12.37 -2.59
CA GLY A 258 6.02 -13.43 -2.50
C GLY A 258 7.43 -12.87 -2.38
N PRO A 259 7.92 -12.06 -3.34
CA PRO A 259 9.29 -11.54 -3.31
C PRO A 259 9.62 -10.68 -2.09
N VAL A 260 8.76 -9.73 -1.70
CA VAL A 260 9.01 -8.86 -0.54
C VAL A 260 9.05 -9.67 0.77
N LYS A 261 8.17 -10.66 0.96
CA LYS A 261 8.23 -11.52 2.15
C LYS A 261 9.48 -12.40 2.16
N ALA A 262 9.91 -12.92 1.01
CA ALA A 262 11.17 -13.66 0.89
C ALA A 262 12.38 -12.79 1.26
N ALA A 263 12.44 -11.55 0.76
CA ALA A 263 13.49 -10.59 1.13
C ALA A 263 13.48 -10.28 2.64
N MET A 264 12.30 -9.98 3.19
CA MET A 264 12.15 -9.72 4.62
C MET A 264 12.54 -10.92 5.49
N ALA A 265 12.27 -12.14 5.04
CA ALA A 265 12.70 -13.36 5.74
C ALA A 265 14.23 -13.50 5.72
N MET A 266 14.88 -13.23 4.59
CA MET A 266 16.36 -13.20 4.50
C MET A 266 16.97 -12.11 5.40
N MET A 267 16.26 -11.01 5.63
CA MET A 267 16.64 -9.95 6.57
C MET A 267 16.34 -10.32 8.03
N GLY A 268 15.67 -11.45 8.29
CA GLY A 268 15.29 -11.91 9.63
C GLY A 268 14.14 -11.12 10.26
N LEU A 269 13.29 -10.50 9.44
CA LEU A 269 12.16 -9.68 9.88
C LEU A 269 10.88 -10.49 10.11
N LEU A 270 10.68 -11.60 9.38
CA LEU A 270 9.54 -12.51 9.49
C LEU A 270 9.93 -13.92 9.04
N GLU A 271 9.03 -14.88 9.22
CA GLU A 271 9.11 -16.19 8.60
C GLU A 271 8.42 -16.17 7.23
N GLU A 272 8.99 -16.86 6.23
CA GLU A 272 8.46 -16.89 4.88
C GLU A 272 7.27 -17.86 4.76
N ASN A 273 6.19 -17.53 5.44
CA ASN A 273 4.96 -18.31 5.40
C ASN A 273 3.89 -17.57 4.59
N PHE A 274 3.15 -18.33 3.77
CA PHE A 274 2.05 -17.87 2.93
C PHE A 274 0.81 -18.71 3.17
N ARG A 275 -0.34 -18.18 2.79
CA ARG A 275 -1.57 -18.95 2.68
C ARG A 275 -1.87 -19.24 1.20
N LEU A 276 -2.29 -20.47 0.90
CA LEU A 276 -2.73 -20.80 -0.46
C LEU A 276 -3.81 -19.82 -0.94
N PRO A 277 -3.79 -19.41 -2.23
CA PRO A 277 -3.00 -20.00 -3.33
C PRO A 277 -1.56 -19.47 -3.46
N LEU A 278 -1.11 -18.58 -2.58
CA LEU A 278 0.27 -18.10 -2.60
C LEU A 278 1.20 -19.18 -2.02
N VAL A 279 2.38 -19.29 -2.62
CA VAL A 279 3.43 -20.26 -2.25
C VAL A 279 4.78 -19.54 -2.20
N PRO A 280 5.80 -20.13 -1.56
CA PRO A 280 7.16 -19.58 -1.60
C PRO A 280 7.64 -19.40 -3.04
N ILE A 281 8.44 -18.34 -3.25
CA ILE A 281 9.02 -18.03 -4.57
C ILE A 281 10.00 -19.12 -5.03
N GLN A 282 10.22 -19.19 -6.34
CA GLN A 282 11.19 -20.09 -6.94
C GLN A 282 12.61 -19.78 -6.48
N GLU A 283 13.48 -20.79 -6.39
CA GLU A 283 14.86 -20.65 -5.94
C GLU A 283 15.67 -19.69 -6.84
N LYS A 284 15.40 -19.69 -8.15
CA LYS A 284 16.02 -18.74 -9.09
C LYS A 284 15.71 -17.28 -8.73
N SER A 285 14.48 -16.99 -8.38
CA SER A 285 14.05 -15.64 -7.96
C SER A 285 14.62 -15.29 -6.59
N ARG A 286 14.66 -16.24 -5.69
CA ARG A 286 15.29 -16.12 -4.37
C ARG A 286 16.77 -15.73 -4.46
N ALA A 287 17.53 -16.38 -5.33
CA ALA A 287 18.94 -16.06 -5.54
C ALA A 287 19.13 -14.62 -6.02
N ARG A 288 18.29 -14.16 -6.96
CA ARG A 288 18.33 -12.77 -7.47
C ARG A 288 17.96 -11.74 -6.39
N ILE A 289 16.94 -12.02 -5.58
CA ILE A 289 16.56 -11.16 -4.45
C ILE A 289 17.72 -11.06 -3.46
N ARG A 290 18.33 -12.19 -3.10
CA ARG A 290 19.49 -12.21 -2.21
C ARG A 290 20.65 -11.34 -2.73
N GLU A 291 20.92 -11.38 -4.03
CA GLU A 291 21.95 -10.55 -4.65
C GLU A 291 21.63 -9.06 -4.49
N VAL A 292 20.37 -8.64 -4.76
CA VAL A 292 19.95 -7.24 -4.67
C VAL A 292 20.05 -6.74 -3.22
N ILE A 293 19.46 -7.47 -2.25
CA ILE A 293 19.48 -7.04 -0.84
C ILE A 293 20.89 -7.08 -0.25
N SER A 294 21.77 -7.98 -0.72
CA SER A 294 23.19 -8.01 -0.33
C SER A 294 23.93 -6.76 -0.81
N LYS A 295 23.72 -6.35 -2.07
CA LYS A 295 24.35 -5.12 -2.62
C LYS A 295 23.89 -3.86 -1.88
N LEU A 296 22.70 -3.87 -1.30
CA LEU A 296 22.16 -2.79 -0.48
C LEU A 296 22.60 -2.86 0.99
N GLY A 297 23.35 -3.92 1.39
CA GLY A 297 23.80 -4.10 2.76
C GLY A 297 22.68 -4.49 3.74
N LEU A 298 21.58 -5.08 3.25
CA LEU A 298 20.40 -5.40 4.06
C LEU A 298 20.44 -6.79 4.69
N LEU A 299 21.35 -7.66 4.26
CA LEU A 299 21.57 -8.97 4.92
C LEU A 299 22.27 -8.76 6.26
N LYS A 300 21.76 -9.42 7.31
CA LYS A 300 22.54 -9.53 8.55
C LYS A 300 23.83 -10.29 8.23
N GLU A 301 24.96 -9.73 8.60
CA GLU A 301 26.20 -10.49 8.64
C GLU A 301 25.95 -11.71 9.53
N THR A 302 26.03 -12.91 8.95
CA THR A 302 26.15 -14.11 9.74
C THR A 302 27.46 -13.96 10.51
N SER A 303 27.39 -13.70 11.81
CA SER A 303 28.54 -13.81 12.69
C SER A 303 29.19 -15.17 12.38
N ARG A 304 30.32 -15.15 11.68
CA ARG A 304 31.16 -16.35 11.57
C ARG A 304 31.46 -16.74 13.01
N ALA A 305 30.81 -17.78 13.49
CA ALA A 305 31.29 -18.45 14.70
C ALA A 305 32.72 -18.82 14.40
N SER A 306 33.63 -18.13 15.07
CA SER A 306 35.06 -18.50 15.12
C SER A 306 35.13 -19.90 15.68
N ALA A 307 35.53 -20.84 14.81
CA ALA A 307 35.86 -22.18 15.17
C ALA A 307 37.16 -22.17 16.03
#